data_4eee2ef18a1dbf00dcd1973a09dd5956
#
_entry.id   4eee2ef18a1dbf00dcd1973a09dd5956
#
_cell.length_a   1.000
_cell.length_b   1.000
_cell.length_c   1.000
_cell.angle_alpha   90.00
_cell.angle_beta   90.00
_cell.angle_gamma   90.00
#
_symmetry.space_group_name_H-M   'P 1'
#
loop_
_entity.id
_entity.type
_entity.pdbx_description
1 polymer ?
#
loop_
_entity_poly.entity_id
_entity_poly.type
_entity_poly.pdbx_seq_one_letter_code
_entity_poly.pdbx_strand_id
1 'polypeptide(L)'
;MVTNNEVSADEAKMLKDKGHQPGDAEWEKLGIAHYVTWPRTVCSIEGHDVNGNPLKGNYIGSDIPMADGFKANAAFFKLGFLDPTAVSLGMRFSEMLPTLWLKTGAKGKCPESTGEQVPDMLILPENQFAVLINENTFADFAEKLSEDPEIQTVFLTTDYEVNYQSMVKNLNVTEAYQLYRDYLDHFRVNRGRN
;
A
#
# COMPACT_ATOMS: atom_id res chain seq x y z
N MET A 1 -9.53 8.14 1.75
CA MET A 1 -9.45 9.63 1.72
C MET A 1 -8.06 10.01 1.26
N VAL A 2 -7.93 10.95 0.34
CA VAL A 2 -6.64 11.53 -0.08
C VAL A 2 -6.65 12.99 0.37
N THR A 3 -5.57 13.45 1.02
CA THR A 3 -5.46 14.80 1.53
C THR A 3 -4.00 15.28 1.47
N ASN A 4 -3.81 16.57 1.32
CA ASN A 4 -2.51 17.17 1.49
C ASN A 4 -2.14 17.15 2.99
N ASN A 5 -0.86 16.96 3.27
CA ASN A 5 -0.33 17.04 4.62
C ASN A 5 0.09 18.48 4.93
N GLU A 6 -0.88 19.39 4.98
CA GLU A 6 -0.62 20.81 5.18
C GLU A 6 -0.12 21.09 6.59
N VAL A 7 0.88 21.97 6.69
CA VAL A 7 1.45 22.49 7.92
C VAL A 7 0.93 23.92 8.13
N SER A 8 0.64 24.30 9.38
CA SER A 8 0.18 25.66 9.67
C SER A 8 1.20 26.73 9.26
N ALA A 9 0.76 27.96 9.00
CA ALA A 9 1.63 29.04 8.54
C ALA A 9 2.78 29.33 9.50
N ASP A 10 2.51 29.29 10.81
CA ASP A 10 3.52 29.55 11.85
C ASP A 10 4.55 28.41 11.93
N GLU A 11 4.11 27.17 11.89
CA GLU A 11 4.99 26.00 11.88
C GLU A 11 5.81 25.92 10.59
N ALA A 12 5.18 26.22 9.44
CA ALA A 12 5.87 26.28 8.16
C ALA A 12 7.00 27.34 8.15
N LYS A 13 6.77 28.48 8.77
CA LYS A 13 7.80 29.51 8.94
C LYS A 13 8.94 29.02 9.83
N MET A 14 8.61 28.44 10.98
CA MET A 14 9.59 27.87 11.90
C MET A 14 10.45 26.77 11.26
N LEU A 15 9.82 25.90 10.44
CA LEU A 15 10.52 24.82 9.74
C LEU A 15 11.46 25.38 8.68
N LYS A 16 11.01 26.38 7.89
CA LYS A 16 11.87 27.07 6.90
C LYS A 16 13.06 27.76 7.53
N ASP A 17 12.87 28.41 8.66
CA ASP A 17 13.95 29.09 9.43
C ASP A 17 15.00 28.07 9.93
N LYS A 18 14.59 26.80 10.13
CA LYS A 18 15.47 25.67 10.46
C LYS A 18 16.05 24.94 9.23
N GLY A 19 15.71 25.38 8.00
CA GLY A 19 16.21 24.80 6.76
C GLY A 19 15.42 23.62 6.22
N HIS A 20 14.25 23.31 6.82
CA HIS A 20 13.38 22.23 6.33
C HIS A 20 12.44 22.69 5.23
N GLN A 21 12.10 21.78 4.31
CA GLN A 21 11.23 22.01 3.17
C GLN A 21 10.05 20.99 3.15
N PRO A 22 8.96 21.30 2.45
CA PRO A 22 7.90 20.33 2.19
C PRO A 22 8.44 19.04 1.59
N GLY A 23 8.07 17.91 2.20
CA GLY A 23 8.60 16.59 1.85
C GLY A 23 9.66 16.04 2.79
N ASP A 24 10.35 16.91 3.56
CA ASP A 24 11.29 16.46 4.59
C ASP A 24 10.55 15.79 5.75
N ALA A 25 11.18 14.82 6.39
CA ALA A 25 10.58 14.07 7.50
C ALA A 25 10.10 14.98 8.64
N GLU A 26 10.86 16.04 8.98
CA GLU A 26 10.49 16.99 10.02
C GLU A 26 9.29 17.86 9.62
N TRP A 27 9.16 18.19 8.33
CA TRP A 27 7.99 18.89 7.80
C TRP A 27 6.75 18.01 7.86
N GLU A 28 6.86 16.79 7.35
CA GLU A 28 5.75 15.85 7.26
C GLU A 28 5.17 15.47 8.63
N LYS A 29 5.98 15.42 9.67
CA LYS A 29 5.54 15.14 11.05
C LYS A 29 4.54 16.15 11.58
N LEU A 30 4.62 17.42 11.17
CA LEU A 30 3.76 18.51 11.65
C LEU A 30 2.54 18.75 10.74
N GLY A 31 2.45 18.01 9.63
CA GLY A 31 1.31 18.13 8.74
C GLY A 31 0.01 17.58 9.33
N ILE A 32 -1.11 18.22 9.01
CA ILE A 32 -2.45 17.91 9.57
C ILE A 32 -2.86 16.45 9.39
N ALA A 33 -2.46 15.82 8.29
CA ALA A 33 -2.79 14.42 8.03
C ALA A 33 -2.08 13.50 9.03
N HIS A 34 -0.80 13.76 9.29
CA HIS A 34 0.01 12.93 10.16
C HIS A 34 -0.19 13.27 11.63
N TYR A 35 -0.22 14.57 11.98
CA TYR A 35 -0.23 15.05 13.36
C TYR A 35 -1.63 15.07 13.99
N VAL A 36 -2.68 15.25 13.20
CA VAL A 36 -4.06 15.37 13.71
C VAL A 36 -4.95 14.22 13.22
N THR A 37 -5.04 14.03 11.90
CA THR A 37 -6.05 13.13 11.32
C THR A 37 -5.74 11.67 11.66
N TRP A 38 -4.50 11.24 11.48
CA TRP A 38 -4.12 9.87 11.75
C TRP A 38 -4.26 9.48 13.23
N PRO A 39 -3.71 10.23 14.22
CA PRO A 39 -3.91 9.92 15.62
C PRO A 39 -5.38 9.88 16.03
N ARG A 40 -6.21 10.80 15.54
CA ARG A 40 -7.66 10.77 15.80
C ARG A 40 -8.33 9.53 15.24
N THR A 41 -7.95 9.10 14.06
CA THR A 41 -8.46 7.87 13.44
C THR A 41 -8.11 6.66 14.30
N VAL A 42 -6.84 6.53 14.71
CA VAL A 42 -6.38 5.45 15.57
C VAL A 42 -7.11 5.47 16.91
N CYS A 43 -7.16 6.62 17.60
CA CYS A 43 -7.89 6.76 18.86
C CYS A 43 -9.36 6.36 18.76
N SER A 44 -10.03 6.72 17.67
CA SER A 44 -11.44 6.33 17.46
C SER A 44 -11.60 4.84 17.24
N ILE A 45 -10.68 4.19 16.54
CA ILE A 45 -10.72 2.74 16.29
C ILE A 45 -10.42 1.96 17.58
N GLU A 46 -9.42 2.40 18.33
CA GLU A 46 -8.94 1.71 19.53
C GLU A 46 -9.74 2.05 20.79
N GLY A 47 -10.54 3.12 20.79
CA GLY A 47 -11.32 3.57 21.94
C GLY A 47 -10.51 4.30 23.02
N HIS A 48 -9.27 4.71 22.73
CA HIS A 48 -8.35 5.36 23.67
C HIS A 48 -7.82 6.68 23.12
N ASP A 49 -7.45 7.60 24.00
CA ASP A 49 -6.73 8.81 23.60
C ASP A 49 -5.23 8.49 23.34
N VAL A 50 -4.47 9.50 22.91
CA VAL A 50 -3.02 9.36 22.64
C VAL A 50 -2.17 9.01 23.87
N ASN A 51 -2.73 9.12 25.08
CA ASN A 51 -2.10 8.75 26.34
C ASN A 51 -2.57 7.38 26.85
N GLY A 52 -3.42 6.68 26.08
CA GLY A 52 -3.96 5.36 26.44
C GLY A 52 -5.15 5.42 27.40
N ASN A 53 -5.74 6.60 27.66
CA ASN A 53 -6.94 6.70 28.49
C ASN A 53 -8.19 6.40 27.66
N PRO A 54 -9.18 5.64 28.20
CA PRO A 54 -10.42 5.38 27.49
C PRO A 54 -11.14 6.67 27.07
N LEU A 55 -11.69 6.71 25.87
CA LEU A 55 -12.49 7.82 25.37
C LEU A 55 -13.78 7.94 26.17
N LYS A 56 -14.24 9.16 26.42
CA LYS A 56 -15.44 9.43 27.22
C LYS A 56 -16.65 9.73 26.32
N GLY A 57 -17.83 9.26 26.74
CA GLY A 57 -19.08 9.49 26.05
C GLY A 57 -19.41 8.43 25.01
N ASN A 58 -20.48 8.66 24.26
CA ASN A 58 -20.96 7.75 23.21
C ASN A 58 -20.76 8.39 21.83
N TYR A 59 -20.72 7.55 20.80
CA TYR A 59 -20.75 8.02 19.41
C TYR A 59 -22.07 8.74 19.14
N ILE A 60 -22.02 9.79 18.32
CA ILE A 60 -23.19 10.62 17.99
C ILE A 60 -24.31 9.76 17.38
N GLY A 61 -25.50 9.83 17.99
CA GLY A 61 -26.67 9.08 17.53
C GLY A 61 -26.63 7.59 17.86
N SER A 62 -25.80 7.17 18.83
CA SER A 62 -25.63 5.79 19.24
C SER A 62 -25.49 5.66 20.75
N ASP A 63 -25.87 4.49 21.30
CA ASP A 63 -25.62 4.12 22.70
C ASP A 63 -24.25 3.40 22.88
N ILE A 64 -23.45 3.31 21.82
CA ILE A 64 -22.15 2.65 21.85
C ILE A 64 -21.13 3.58 22.50
N PRO A 65 -20.48 3.15 23.61
CA PRO A 65 -19.44 3.93 24.24
C PRO A 65 -18.25 4.15 23.29
N MET A 66 -17.68 5.35 23.26
CA MET A 66 -16.49 5.63 22.45
C MET A 66 -15.28 4.80 22.90
N ALA A 67 -15.26 4.37 24.18
CA ALA A 67 -14.22 3.50 24.72
C ALA A 67 -14.21 2.09 24.13
N ASP A 68 -15.30 1.64 23.51
CA ASP A 68 -15.36 0.32 22.84
C ASP A 68 -14.67 0.31 21.47
N GLY A 69 -14.38 1.51 20.93
CA GLY A 69 -13.76 1.67 19.62
C GLY A 69 -14.63 1.15 18.47
N PHE A 70 -13.99 0.92 17.35
CA PHE A 70 -14.62 0.34 16.15
C PHE A 70 -13.88 -0.90 15.67
N LYS A 71 -14.61 -1.93 15.23
CA LYS A 71 -14.05 -3.05 14.47
C LYS A 71 -13.77 -2.62 13.02
N ALA A 72 -12.75 -1.81 12.82
CA ALA A 72 -12.36 -1.28 11.51
C ALA A 72 -10.85 -1.38 11.32
N ASN A 73 -10.44 -1.51 10.06
CA ASN A 73 -9.04 -1.38 9.66
C ASN A 73 -8.81 -0.01 9.05
N ALA A 74 -7.71 0.61 9.41
CA ALA A 74 -7.20 1.82 8.77
C ALA A 74 -5.71 1.69 8.55
N ALA A 75 -5.23 2.23 7.44
CA ALA A 75 -3.81 2.33 7.14
C ALA A 75 -3.50 3.75 6.63
N PHE A 76 -2.37 4.26 7.05
CA PHE A 76 -1.87 5.56 6.63
C PHE A 76 -0.74 5.37 5.62
N PHE A 77 -0.89 5.96 4.44
CA PHE A 77 0.12 5.89 3.39
C PHE A 77 0.58 7.29 2.98
N LYS A 78 1.87 7.43 2.76
CA LYS A 78 2.42 8.58 2.07
C LYS A 78 2.44 8.25 0.56
N LEU A 79 1.73 9.03 -0.24
CA LEU A 79 1.79 8.93 -1.68
C LEU A 79 3.07 9.61 -2.19
N GLY A 80 3.90 8.85 -2.90
CA GLY A 80 5.13 9.33 -3.52
C GLY A 80 5.19 8.95 -5.00
N PHE A 81 6.23 9.40 -5.66
CA PHE A 81 6.55 9.00 -7.03
C PHE A 81 7.78 8.11 -7.01
N LEU A 82 7.69 6.97 -7.69
CA LEU A 82 8.81 6.07 -7.89
C LEU A 82 9.44 6.33 -9.26
N ASP A 83 10.76 6.18 -9.34
CA ASP A 83 11.46 6.20 -10.62
C ASP A 83 11.04 4.99 -11.47
N PRO A 84 10.52 5.19 -12.70
CA PRO A 84 10.01 4.10 -13.52
C PRO A 84 11.05 3.05 -13.88
N THR A 85 12.30 3.46 -14.07
CA THR A 85 13.41 2.54 -14.40
C THR A 85 13.75 1.67 -13.19
N ALA A 86 13.82 2.27 -12.00
CA ALA A 86 14.06 1.53 -10.76
C ALA A 86 12.92 0.54 -10.46
N VAL A 87 11.66 0.89 -10.80
CA VAL A 87 10.50 -0.02 -10.69
C VAL A 87 10.64 -1.17 -11.67
N SER A 88 10.91 -0.91 -12.94
CA SER A 88 11.04 -1.95 -13.98
C SER A 88 12.20 -2.92 -13.73
N LEU A 89 13.23 -2.49 -13.02
CA LEU A 89 14.35 -3.32 -12.57
C LEU A 89 14.08 -4.05 -11.24
N GLY A 90 12.90 -3.91 -10.67
CA GLY A 90 12.52 -4.54 -9.41
C GLY A 90 13.10 -3.90 -8.15
N MET A 91 13.98 -2.89 -8.28
CA MET A 91 14.67 -2.26 -7.13
C MET A 91 13.72 -1.55 -6.14
N ARG A 92 12.48 -1.26 -6.55
CA ARG A 92 11.46 -0.58 -5.74
C ARG A 92 10.25 -1.47 -5.45
N PHE A 93 10.42 -2.78 -5.54
CA PHE A 93 9.32 -3.73 -5.35
C PHE A 93 8.64 -3.59 -3.98
N SER A 94 9.42 -3.45 -2.92
CA SER A 94 8.89 -3.28 -1.55
C SER A 94 7.99 -2.05 -1.40
N GLU A 95 8.30 -0.98 -2.12
CA GLU A 95 7.53 0.26 -2.11
C GLU A 95 6.22 0.15 -2.91
N MET A 96 6.15 -0.81 -3.85
CA MET A 96 4.94 -1.09 -4.63
C MET A 96 3.96 -2.00 -3.89
N LEU A 97 4.44 -2.82 -2.98
CA LEU A 97 3.65 -3.87 -2.32
C LEU A 97 2.36 -3.35 -1.67
N PRO A 98 2.35 -2.20 -0.97
CA PRO A 98 1.10 -1.60 -0.46
C PRO A 98 0.10 -1.23 -1.56
N THR A 99 0.56 -0.83 -2.74
CA THR A 99 -0.30 -0.50 -3.87
C THR A 99 -0.95 -1.76 -4.45
N LEU A 100 -0.21 -2.86 -4.55
CA LEU A 100 -0.74 -4.15 -4.98
C LEU A 100 -1.79 -4.66 -3.99
N TRP A 101 -1.50 -4.57 -2.70
CA TRP A 101 -2.45 -4.90 -1.63
C TRP A 101 -3.74 -4.07 -1.70
N LEU A 102 -3.66 -2.76 -1.92
CA LEU A 102 -4.83 -1.91 -2.12
C LEU A 102 -5.63 -2.32 -3.35
N LYS A 103 -4.96 -2.69 -4.45
CA LYS A 103 -5.61 -3.13 -5.69
C LYS A 103 -6.39 -4.43 -5.50
N THR A 104 -5.96 -5.31 -4.59
CA THR A 104 -6.63 -6.57 -4.26
C THR A 104 -7.69 -6.46 -3.16
N GLY A 105 -8.08 -5.24 -2.79
CA GLY A 105 -9.14 -4.98 -1.82
C GLY A 105 -8.67 -4.92 -0.38
N ALA A 106 -7.38 -4.76 -0.13
CA ALA A 106 -6.78 -4.51 1.19
C ALA A 106 -7.15 -5.57 2.24
N LYS A 107 -7.13 -6.85 1.87
CA LYS A 107 -7.44 -7.97 2.76
C LYS A 107 -6.27 -8.25 3.70
N GLY A 108 -6.58 -8.55 4.96
CA GLY A 108 -5.57 -8.80 5.99
C GLY A 108 -4.73 -7.57 6.32
N LYS A 109 -3.59 -7.77 6.97
CA LYS A 109 -2.60 -6.72 7.24
C LYS A 109 -1.84 -6.37 5.96
N CYS A 110 -1.54 -5.09 5.75
CA CYS A 110 -0.68 -4.67 4.64
C CYS A 110 0.67 -5.41 4.71
N PRO A 111 1.05 -6.14 3.65
CA PRO A 111 2.30 -6.89 3.67
C PRO A 111 3.50 -5.95 3.63
N GLU A 112 4.53 -6.33 4.38
CA GLU A 112 5.80 -5.60 4.45
C GLU A 112 6.90 -6.49 3.87
N SER A 113 7.76 -5.95 3.02
CA SER A 113 8.96 -6.65 2.58
C SER A 113 10.07 -6.42 3.60
N THR A 114 10.49 -7.49 4.27
CA THR A 114 11.51 -7.44 5.34
C THR A 114 12.93 -7.77 4.85
N GLY A 115 13.11 -8.07 3.57
CA GLY A 115 14.39 -8.47 3.01
C GLY A 115 15.08 -7.37 2.19
N GLU A 116 16.42 -7.34 2.25
CA GLU A 116 17.25 -6.50 1.37
C GLU A 116 17.23 -7.00 -0.08
N GLN A 117 16.92 -8.28 -0.30
CA GLN A 117 16.83 -8.90 -1.61
C GLN A 117 15.39 -9.06 -2.05
N VAL A 118 15.13 -8.73 -3.31
CA VAL A 118 13.83 -8.97 -3.94
C VAL A 118 13.68 -10.48 -4.17
N PRO A 119 12.63 -11.12 -3.63
CA PRO A 119 12.42 -12.55 -3.83
C PRO A 119 11.98 -12.86 -5.27
N ASP A 120 12.17 -14.09 -5.71
CA ASP A 120 11.68 -14.53 -7.03
C ASP A 120 10.16 -14.54 -7.13
N MET A 121 9.47 -14.77 -6.02
CA MET A 121 8.01 -14.77 -5.91
C MET A 121 7.55 -14.46 -4.49
N LEU A 122 6.31 -13.98 -4.35
CA LEU A 122 5.61 -13.84 -3.08
C LEU A 122 4.25 -14.55 -3.17
N ILE A 123 3.95 -15.38 -2.17
CA ILE A 123 2.66 -16.04 -2.00
C ILE A 123 2.07 -15.52 -0.69
N LEU A 124 0.92 -14.86 -0.76
CA LEU A 124 0.30 -14.14 0.36
C LEU A 124 -1.15 -14.58 0.56
N PRO A 125 -1.39 -15.77 1.14
CA PRO A 125 -2.74 -16.34 1.28
C PRO A 125 -3.66 -15.44 2.12
N GLU A 126 -3.17 -14.89 3.24
CA GLU A 126 -3.95 -13.98 4.09
C GLU A 126 -4.43 -12.71 3.35
N ASN A 127 -3.67 -12.29 2.35
CA ASN A 127 -3.99 -11.13 1.51
C ASN A 127 -4.71 -11.53 0.21
N GLN A 128 -4.85 -12.83 -0.06
CA GLN A 128 -5.48 -13.45 -1.23
C GLN A 128 -4.86 -13.01 -2.57
N PHE A 129 -3.56 -12.73 -2.59
CA PHE A 129 -2.83 -12.48 -3.82
C PHE A 129 -1.41 -13.05 -3.81
N ALA A 130 -0.87 -13.22 -5.01
CA ALA A 130 0.52 -13.64 -5.20
C ALA A 130 1.21 -12.78 -6.27
N VAL A 131 2.54 -12.73 -6.20
CA VAL A 131 3.37 -11.97 -7.14
C VAL A 131 4.49 -12.87 -7.65
N LEU A 132 4.57 -13.03 -8.96
CA LEU A 132 5.73 -13.61 -9.63
C LEU A 132 6.66 -12.47 -10.05
N ILE A 133 7.87 -12.45 -9.52
CA ILE A 133 8.86 -11.40 -9.79
C ILE A 133 9.87 -11.86 -10.83
N ASN A 134 10.33 -13.11 -10.72
CA ASN A 134 11.23 -13.73 -11.69
C ASN A 134 10.46 -14.72 -12.58
N GLU A 135 10.25 -14.38 -13.85
CA GLU A 135 9.48 -15.23 -14.78
C GLU A 135 10.07 -16.62 -14.98
N ASN A 136 11.38 -16.81 -14.75
CA ASN A 136 12.03 -18.11 -14.88
C ASN A 136 11.59 -19.11 -13.81
N THR A 137 11.01 -18.65 -12.70
CA THR A 137 10.49 -19.49 -11.62
C THR A 137 8.99 -19.75 -11.72
N PHE A 138 8.37 -19.53 -12.90
CA PHE A 138 6.94 -19.67 -13.09
C PHE A 138 6.42 -21.08 -12.75
N ALA A 139 7.15 -22.13 -13.06
CA ALA A 139 6.72 -23.51 -12.76
C ALA A 139 6.54 -23.72 -11.25
N ASP A 140 7.55 -23.30 -10.45
CA ASP A 140 7.51 -23.39 -8.99
C ASP A 140 6.42 -22.48 -8.39
N PHE A 141 6.20 -21.32 -9.02
CA PHE A 141 5.13 -20.41 -8.64
C PHE A 141 3.75 -21.02 -8.85
N ALA A 142 3.51 -21.64 -10.01
CA ALA A 142 2.24 -22.28 -10.33
C ALA A 142 1.96 -23.49 -9.42
N GLU A 143 2.99 -24.28 -9.07
CA GLU A 143 2.88 -25.38 -8.13
C GLU A 143 2.45 -24.89 -6.75
N LYS A 144 3.19 -23.91 -6.17
CA LYS A 144 2.84 -23.32 -4.87
C LYS A 144 1.47 -22.68 -4.85
N LEU A 145 1.10 -21.98 -5.93
CA LEU A 145 -0.21 -21.35 -6.04
C LEU A 145 -1.35 -22.37 -6.01
N SER A 146 -1.12 -23.59 -6.52
CA SER A 146 -2.12 -24.66 -6.52
C SER A 146 -2.41 -25.20 -5.10
N GLU A 147 -1.51 -25.00 -4.15
CA GLU A 147 -1.67 -25.37 -2.76
C GLU A 147 -2.54 -24.37 -1.96
N ASP A 148 -2.69 -23.15 -2.46
CA ASP A 148 -3.40 -22.04 -1.82
C ASP A 148 -4.61 -21.55 -2.64
N PRO A 149 -5.74 -22.26 -2.65
CA PRO A 149 -6.93 -21.92 -3.44
C PRO A 149 -7.60 -20.59 -3.03
N GLU A 150 -7.24 -20.04 -1.88
CA GLU A 150 -7.71 -18.72 -1.40
C GLU A 150 -7.15 -17.56 -2.23
N ILE A 151 -6.06 -17.79 -2.97
CA ILE A 151 -5.43 -16.77 -3.79
C ILE A 151 -6.25 -16.57 -5.06
N GLN A 152 -6.84 -15.39 -5.20
CA GLN A 152 -7.73 -15.03 -6.30
C GLN A 152 -7.06 -14.12 -7.34
N THR A 153 -6.02 -13.40 -6.95
CA THR A 153 -5.37 -12.40 -7.78
C THR A 153 -3.87 -12.67 -7.88
N VAL A 154 -3.33 -12.58 -9.09
CA VAL A 154 -1.89 -12.70 -9.31
C VAL A 154 -1.33 -11.50 -10.08
N PHE A 155 -0.11 -11.14 -9.72
CA PHE A 155 0.69 -10.17 -10.46
C PHE A 155 1.89 -10.87 -11.07
N LEU A 156 2.04 -10.78 -12.39
CA LEU A 156 3.05 -11.50 -13.15
C LEU A 156 4.01 -10.51 -13.80
N THR A 157 5.29 -10.59 -13.44
CA THR A 157 6.34 -9.77 -14.04
C THR A 157 6.84 -10.44 -15.31
N THR A 158 6.58 -9.84 -16.45
CA THR A 158 7.16 -10.21 -17.74
C THR A 158 7.03 -9.03 -18.71
N ASP A 159 8.01 -8.88 -19.60
CA ASP A 159 8.02 -7.81 -20.62
C ASP A 159 7.23 -8.21 -21.88
N TYR A 160 6.88 -9.49 -22.01
CA TYR A 160 6.28 -10.04 -23.22
C TYR A 160 4.82 -10.44 -23.00
N GLU A 161 3.93 -9.85 -23.79
CA GLU A 161 2.49 -10.17 -23.78
C GLU A 161 2.22 -11.66 -24.02
N VAL A 162 2.98 -12.29 -24.93
CA VAL A 162 2.84 -13.73 -25.24
C VAL A 162 3.13 -14.59 -24.03
N ASN A 163 4.19 -14.25 -23.26
CA ASN A 163 4.55 -14.96 -22.03
C ASN A 163 3.46 -14.77 -20.97
N TYR A 164 3.01 -13.53 -20.77
CA TYR A 164 1.91 -13.22 -19.86
C TYR A 164 0.66 -14.06 -20.16
N GLN A 165 0.21 -14.06 -21.41
CA GLN A 165 -0.97 -14.84 -21.83
C GLN A 165 -0.76 -16.34 -21.65
N SER A 166 0.45 -16.84 -21.87
CA SER A 166 0.79 -18.24 -21.65
C SER A 166 0.74 -18.60 -20.16
N MET A 167 1.29 -17.74 -19.31
CA MET A 167 1.27 -17.93 -17.83
C MET A 167 -0.17 -17.94 -17.30
N VAL A 168 -0.98 -16.93 -17.67
CA VAL A 168 -2.38 -16.83 -17.24
C VAL A 168 -3.20 -18.06 -17.59
N LYS A 169 -3.04 -18.63 -18.79
CA LYS A 169 -3.75 -19.84 -19.21
C LYS A 169 -3.44 -21.07 -18.36
N ASN A 170 -2.29 -21.08 -17.71
CA ASN A 170 -1.84 -22.19 -16.86
C ASN A 170 -2.16 -22.00 -15.37
N LEU A 171 -2.81 -20.88 -14.99
CA LEU A 171 -3.20 -20.58 -13.64
C LEU A 171 -4.71 -20.63 -13.47
N ASN A 172 -5.16 -21.09 -12.30
CA ASN A 172 -6.57 -21.09 -11.93
C ASN A 172 -6.85 -19.94 -10.95
N VAL A 173 -6.89 -18.71 -11.48
CA VAL A 173 -7.10 -17.49 -10.68
C VAL A 173 -8.22 -16.64 -11.29
N THR A 174 -8.85 -15.81 -10.49
CA THR A 174 -9.94 -14.93 -10.92
C THR A 174 -9.40 -13.72 -11.69
N GLU A 175 -8.28 -13.16 -11.24
CA GLU A 175 -7.68 -11.96 -11.80
C GLU A 175 -6.17 -12.13 -11.97
N ALA A 176 -5.65 -11.69 -13.10
CA ALA A 176 -4.22 -11.62 -13.36
C ALA A 176 -3.84 -10.26 -13.94
N TYR A 177 -2.73 -9.72 -13.48
CA TYR A 177 -2.20 -8.43 -13.93
C TYR A 177 -0.74 -8.59 -14.35
N GLN A 178 -0.41 -8.02 -15.51
CA GLN A 178 0.99 -7.91 -15.94
C GLN A 178 1.64 -6.75 -15.17
N LEU A 179 2.52 -7.05 -14.21
CA LEU A 179 3.11 -6.06 -13.32
C LEU A 179 3.84 -4.99 -14.17
N TYR A 180 4.76 -4.40 -14.00
CA TYR A 180 5.50 -3.31 -14.63
C TYR A 180 4.91 -2.70 -15.92
N ARG A 181 4.35 -3.50 -16.84
CA ARG A 181 3.72 -3.01 -18.07
C ARG A 181 2.47 -2.19 -17.78
N ASP A 182 1.55 -2.73 -16.99
CA ASP A 182 0.33 -2.01 -16.59
C ASP A 182 0.69 -0.73 -15.83
N TYR A 183 1.69 -0.80 -14.97
CA TYR A 183 2.18 0.36 -14.23
C TYR A 183 2.79 1.42 -15.16
N LEU A 184 3.60 1.02 -16.13
CA LEU A 184 4.21 1.93 -17.10
C LEU A 184 3.18 2.54 -18.06
N ASP A 185 2.17 1.80 -18.46
CA ASP A 185 1.10 2.30 -19.32
C ASP A 185 0.23 3.35 -18.59
N HIS A 186 -0.09 3.14 -17.33
CA HIS A 186 -0.74 4.15 -16.50
C HIS A 186 0.10 5.41 -16.34
N PHE A 187 1.40 5.28 -16.20
CA PHE A 187 2.33 6.41 -16.12
C PHE A 187 2.40 7.20 -17.43
N ARG A 188 2.38 6.52 -18.58
CA ARG A 188 2.36 7.15 -19.92
C ARG A 188 1.08 7.93 -20.17
N VAL A 189 -0.08 7.40 -19.80
CA VAL A 189 -1.38 8.08 -19.93
C VAL A 189 -1.41 9.38 -19.14
N ASN A 190 -0.84 9.41 -17.94
CA ASN A 190 -0.80 10.63 -17.12
C ASN A 190 0.21 11.67 -17.64
N ARG A 191 1.27 11.26 -18.33
CA ARG A 191 2.29 12.17 -18.88
C ARG A 191 1.85 12.85 -20.17
N GLY A 192 0.88 12.31 -20.88
CA GLY A 192 0.31 12.87 -22.12
C GLY A 192 -0.78 13.93 -21.90
N ARG A 193 -1.08 14.30 -20.65
CA ARG A 193 -2.12 15.30 -20.29
C ARG A 193 -1.56 16.62 -19.76
N ASN A 194 -0.27 16.89 -19.88
CA ASN A 194 0.35 18.18 -19.57
C ASN A 194 0.63 18.98 -20.85
#